data_9bc7cbec4ba728df7ec3c41b3c9e98a8
#
_entry.id   9bc7cbec4ba728df7ec3c41b3c9e98a8
#
_cell.length_a   1.000
_cell.length_b   1.000
_cell.length_c   1.000
_cell.angle_alpha   90.00
_cell.angle_beta   90.00
_cell.angle_gamma   90.00
#
_symmetry.space_group_name_H-M   'P 1'
#
loop_
_entity.id
_entity.type
_entity.pdbx_description
1 polymer ?
#
loop_
_entity_poly.entity_id
_entity_poly.type
_entity_poly.pdbx_seq_one_letter_code
_entity_poly.pdbx_strand_id
1 'polypeptide(L)'
;MLRYLPIRKIHARQVLDSRGNPTVEAEVTVGEGVIGINGYTGRAIVPSGASTGKFEALELRDGDKGIYTGLSVQNAVDNVNTKIAEAILGENALEQTYIDSLLIQTDGTDNKSNLGANATLGVSMAVARAAAMALRIPLYQYIGGCHANRMPVPMMNILNGGRHADNTVDLQEFMIMPIGASCFSEGIRMCVEIYQALRYLLKKKNLSTAVGDEGGFAPDLKDSKEVLEQILEAVVRAGYEPGEDIGIAIDAAASELYDENRGAYYFPGESQMTGKEILRDAGEMIHYYEKLLDEFPIVSIEDGLQENDWEGWKDMTSRIGNRVQLVGDDLFVTNIKRLSCGIKLGTANSILIKPNQIGTLSEALEAVELAGRAGYRSVISHRSGETEDSFIADLAVATGAGQIKTGAPCRSDRNAKYNQLLRIHEQLGGLSVYENPFA
;
A
#
# COMPACT_ATOMS: atom_id res chain seq x y z
N MET A 1 -29.45 0.91 23.96
CA MET A 1 -28.21 1.47 23.42
C MET A 1 -27.14 0.39 23.54
N LEU A 2 -26.54 -0.04 22.43
CA LEU A 2 -25.52 -1.09 22.44
C LEU A 2 -24.21 -0.49 23.02
N ARG A 3 -23.89 -0.82 24.27
CA ARG A 3 -22.66 -0.36 24.95
C ARG A 3 -21.60 -1.44 25.06
N TYR A 4 -21.96 -2.69 24.78
CA TYR A 4 -21.12 -3.86 24.93
C TYR A 4 -21.46 -4.85 23.82
N LEU A 5 -20.45 -5.21 23.05
CA LEU A 5 -20.55 -6.13 21.92
C LEU A 5 -19.50 -7.23 22.08
N PRO A 6 -19.83 -8.31 22.84
CA PRO A 6 -18.82 -9.32 23.17
C PRO A 6 -18.37 -10.11 21.95
N ILE A 7 -17.06 -10.36 21.88
CA ILE A 7 -16.46 -11.30 20.94
C ILE A 7 -16.84 -12.73 21.39
N ARG A 8 -17.51 -13.49 20.52
CA ARG A 8 -18.04 -14.82 20.82
C ARG A 8 -17.26 -15.96 20.20
N LYS A 9 -16.66 -15.71 19.05
CA LYS A 9 -15.88 -16.71 18.34
C LYS A 9 -14.78 -16.04 17.53
N ILE A 10 -13.63 -16.70 17.52
CA ILE A 10 -12.50 -16.33 16.66
C ILE A 10 -12.09 -17.59 15.92
N HIS A 11 -11.79 -17.44 14.63
CA HIS A 11 -11.32 -18.54 13.83
C HIS A 11 -10.41 -18.02 12.73
N ALA A 12 -9.29 -18.69 12.48
CA ALA A 12 -8.42 -18.40 11.36
C ALA A 12 -8.13 -19.66 10.55
N ARG A 13 -7.78 -19.43 9.30
CA ARG A 13 -7.35 -20.45 8.34
C ARG A 13 -6.28 -19.92 7.40
N GLN A 14 -5.55 -20.82 6.74
CA GLN A 14 -4.74 -20.48 5.60
C GLN A 14 -5.62 -20.30 4.37
N VAL A 15 -5.37 -19.23 3.59
CA VAL A 15 -5.90 -19.00 2.25
C VAL A 15 -4.74 -18.62 1.34
N LEU A 16 -4.98 -18.43 0.04
CA LEU A 16 -3.92 -18.10 -0.93
C LEU A 16 -3.96 -16.61 -1.30
N ASP A 17 -2.79 -16.01 -1.40
CA ASP A 17 -2.60 -14.68 -1.96
C ASP A 17 -2.58 -14.70 -3.51
N SER A 18 -2.44 -13.53 -4.14
CA SER A 18 -2.42 -13.35 -5.60
C SER A 18 -1.23 -14.02 -6.30
N ARG A 19 -0.21 -14.45 -5.53
CA ARG A 19 0.96 -15.18 -6.01
C ARG A 19 0.85 -16.68 -5.76
N GLY A 20 -0.26 -17.15 -5.14
CA GLY A 20 -0.46 -18.54 -4.74
C GLY A 20 0.26 -18.95 -3.46
N ASN A 21 0.76 -17.99 -2.68
CA ASN A 21 1.37 -18.25 -1.38
C ASN A 21 0.32 -18.25 -0.28
N PRO A 22 0.47 -19.09 0.77
CA PRO A 22 -0.41 -19.05 1.91
C PRO A 22 -0.36 -17.71 2.65
N THR A 23 -1.53 -17.27 3.14
CA THR A 23 -1.67 -16.15 4.05
C THR A 23 -2.78 -16.41 5.07
N VAL A 24 -2.91 -15.53 6.07
CA VAL A 24 -3.87 -15.67 7.17
C VAL A 24 -5.19 -14.99 6.79
N GLU A 25 -6.29 -15.76 6.88
CA GLU A 25 -7.64 -15.23 6.97
C GLU A 25 -8.16 -15.40 8.39
N ALA A 26 -8.64 -14.31 9.02
CA ALA A 26 -9.25 -14.32 10.34
C ALA A 26 -10.73 -13.97 10.28
N GLU A 27 -11.54 -14.67 11.07
CA GLU A 27 -12.96 -14.40 11.30
C GLU A 27 -13.22 -14.13 12.79
N VAL A 28 -13.95 -13.05 13.06
CA VAL A 28 -14.38 -12.68 14.41
C VAL A 28 -15.90 -12.54 14.42
N THR A 29 -16.58 -13.31 15.28
CA THR A 29 -18.05 -13.24 15.46
C THR A 29 -18.36 -12.53 16.78
N VAL A 30 -19.25 -11.54 16.72
CA VAL A 30 -19.60 -10.66 17.84
C VAL A 30 -21.11 -10.67 18.12
N GLY A 31 -21.49 -10.32 19.36
CA GLY A 31 -22.86 -10.14 19.79
C GLY A 31 -23.57 -11.44 20.16
N GLU A 32 -24.80 -11.29 20.69
CA GLU A 32 -25.72 -12.40 20.92
C GLU A 32 -26.64 -12.54 19.73
N GLY A 33 -26.77 -13.76 19.20
CA GLY A 33 -27.72 -14.03 18.12
C GLY A 33 -29.15 -13.66 18.57
N VAL A 34 -29.80 -12.80 17.81
CA VAL A 34 -31.25 -12.74 17.83
C VAL A 34 -31.77 -14.08 17.30
N ILE A 35 -32.91 -14.57 17.76
CA ILE A 35 -33.48 -15.87 17.31
C ILE A 35 -33.35 -16.00 15.79
N GLY A 36 -32.44 -16.91 15.32
CA GLY A 36 -32.18 -17.17 13.90
C GLY A 36 -30.95 -16.44 13.30
N ILE A 37 -30.20 -15.60 14.05
CA ILE A 37 -28.96 -14.94 13.59
C ILE A 37 -27.84 -15.27 14.60
N ASN A 38 -26.83 -16.01 14.16
CA ASN A 38 -25.69 -16.44 15.01
C ASN A 38 -24.62 -15.35 15.24
N GLY A 39 -25.03 -14.08 15.46
CA GLY A 39 -24.11 -12.95 15.61
C GLY A 39 -23.70 -12.32 14.27
N TYR A 40 -22.79 -11.35 14.33
CA TYR A 40 -22.18 -10.69 13.17
C TYR A 40 -20.74 -11.12 13.04
N THR A 41 -20.36 -11.58 11.84
CA THR A 41 -19.00 -12.09 11.59
C THR A 41 -18.26 -11.19 10.63
N GLY A 42 -17.20 -10.54 11.12
CA GLY A 42 -16.21 -9.85 10.30
C GLY A 42 -15.13 -10.83 9.85
N ARG A 43 -14.65 -10.67 8.62
CA ARG A 43 -13.58 -11.47 8.03
C ARG A 43 -12.53 -10.54 7.46
N ALA A 44 -11.24 -10.88 7.61
CA ALA A 44 -10.14 -10.16 7.01
C ALA A 44 -9.04 -11.11 6.56
N ILE A 45 -8.41 -10.76 5.41
CA ILE A 45 -7.28 -11.49 4.86
C ILE A 45 -6.08 -10.54 4.84
N VAL A 46 -4.93 -11.01 5.30
CA VAL A 46 -3.72 -10.19 5.41
C VAL A 46 -2.87 -10.33 4.15
N PRO A 47 -2.47 -9.22 3.49
CA PRO A 47 -1.57 -9.27 2.34
C PRO A 47 -0.12 -9.52 2.76
N SER A 48 0.75 -9.86 1.79
CA SER A 48 2.16 -10.16 1.99
C SER A 48 3.06 -9.42 1.01
N GLY A 49 4.21 -8.90 1.45
CA GLY A 49 5.19 -8.25 0.57
C GLY A 49 6.04 -9.23 -0.25
N ALA A 50 6.55 -8.79 -1.40
CA ALA A 50 7.65 -9.46 -2.12
C ALA A 50 9.00 -8.95 -1.63
N SER A 51 9.15 -7.64 -1.47
CA SER A 51 10.20 -6.97 -0.73
C SER A 51 9.65 -6.62 0.66
N THR A 52 10.47 -6.72 1.70
CA THR A 52 10.10 -6.35 3.07
C THR A 52 11.18 -5.44 3.62
N GLY A 53 10.77 -4.25 4.09
CA GLY A 53 11.65 -3.34 4.80
C GLY A 53 12.24 -4.01 6.04
N LYS A 54 13.49 -3.78 6.32
CA LYS A 54 14.24 -4.40 7.43
C LYS A 54 13.61 -4.20 8.81
N PHE A 55 12.78 -3.16 8.95
CA PHE A 55 12.15 -2.75 10.21
C PHE A 55 10.65 -3.04 10.26
N GLU A 56 10.09 -3.78 9.30
CA GLU A 56 8.70 -4.21 9.34
C GLU A 56 8.44 -5.16 10.52
N ALA A 57 7.19 -5.17 11.01
CA ALA A 57 6.74 -6.20 11.91
C ALA A 57 6.79 -7.57 11.24
N LEU A 58 7.08 -8.62 12.00
CA LEU A 58 7.36 -9.94 11.45
C LEU A 58 6.09 -10.61 10.91
N GLU A 59 6.07 -10.91 9.63
CA GLU A 59 5.14 -11.88 9.06
C GLU A 59 5.60 -13.29 9.45
N LEU A 60 4.83 -13.97 10.31
CA LEU A 60 5.21 -15.30 10.81
C LEU A 60 4.97 -16.36 9.75
N ARG A 61 6.07 -16.97 9.28
CA ARG A 61 6.12 -18.09 8.36
C ARG A 61 6.67 -19.33 9.07
N ASP A 62 6.19 -20.53 8.71
CA ASP A 62 6.57 -21.77 9.40
C ASP A 62 8.00 -22.21 9.09
N GLY A 63 8.53 -21.88 7.92
CA GLY A 63 9.91 -22.20 7.52
C GLY A 63 10.15 -23.65 7.13
N ASP A 64 9.15 -24.53 7.20
CA ASP A 64 9.26 -25.92 6.77
C ASP A 64 9.25 -26.01 5.23
N LYS A 65 10.42 -26.23 4.65
CA LYS A 65 10.59 -26.32 3.19
C LYS A 65 9.79 -27.43 2.51
N GLY A 66 9.30 -28.42 3.27
CA GLY A 66 8.45 -29.52 2.78
C GLY A 66 7.00 -29.08 2.54
N ILE A 67 6.58 -27.96 3.09
CA ILE A 67 5.21 -27.45 3.00
C ILE A 67 5.24 -26.03 2.43
N TYR A 68 4.60 -25.81 1.27
CA TYR A 68 4.59 -24.51 0.57
C TYR A 68 5.99 -23.87 0.46
N THR A 69 7.03 -24.68 0.27
CA THR A 69 8.43 -24.25 0.18
C THR A 69 8.92 -23.40 1.37
N GLY A 70 8.31 -23.57 2.54
CA GLY A 70 8.61 -22.82 3.77
C GLY A 70 7.70 -21.61 4.04
N LEU A 71 6.77 -21.34 3.11
CA LEU A 71 5.90 -20.16 3.17
C LEU A 71 4.55 -20.39 3.86
N SER A 72 4.30 -21.59 4.43
CA SER A 72 3.12 -21.88 5.26
C SER A 72 3.00 -20.89 6.43
N VAL A 73 1.77 -20.59 6.85
CA VAL A 73 1.45 -19.69 7.97
C VAL A 73 0.65 -20.40 9.06
N GLN A 74 0.81 -21.73 9.20
CA GLN A 74 0.03 -22.52 10.15
C GLN A 74 0.28 -22.08 11.60
N ASN A 75 1.52 -21.74 11.97
CA ASN A 75 1.85 -21.23 13.30
C ASN A 75 1.10 -19.93 13.61
N ALA A 76 0.97 -19.02 12.64
CA ALA A 76 0.18 -17.79 12.80
C ALA A 76 -1.31 -18.10 12.95
N VAL A 77 -1.84 -19.02 12.15
CA VAL A 77 -3.23 -19.53 12.28
C VAL A 77 -3.48 -20.15 13.65
N ASP A 78 -2.57 -20.97 14.13
CA ASP A 78 -2.68 -21.62 15.45
C ASP A 78 -2.60 -20.59 16.58
N ASN A 79 -1.77 -19.55 16.46
CA ASN A 79 -1.71 -18.43 17.40
C ASN A 79 -3.05 -17.67 17.46
N VAL A 80 -3.72 -17.45 16.32
CA VAL A 80 -5.08 -16.85 16.30
C VAL A 80 -6.08 -17.76 17.00
N ASN A 81 -6.10 -19.04 16.66
CA ASN A 81 -7.09 -20.00 17.15
C ASN A 81 -6.90 -20.37 18.63
N THR A 82 -5.75 -20.04 19.23
CA THR A 82 -5.41 -20.37 20.63
C THR A 82 -5.12 -19.12 21.45
N LYS A 83 -3.92 -18.60 21.43
CA LYS A 83 -3.44 -17.50 22.29
C LYS A 83 -4.24 -16.22 22.13
N ILE A 84 -4.48 -15.77 20.88
CA ILE A 84 -5.26 -14.57 20.61
C ILE A 84 -6.72 -14.78 21.01
N ALA A 85 -7.29 -15.94 20.66
CA ALA A 85 -8.66 -16.28 21.07
C ALA A 85 -8.83 -16.26 22.59
N GLU A 86 -7.89 -16.84 23.35
CA GLU A 86 -7.91 -16.81 24.81
C GLU A 86 -7.85 -15.37 25.36
N ALA A 87 -7.05 -14.50 24.75
CA ALA A 87 -6.83 -13.14 25.23
C ALA A 87 -8.03 -12.20 25.01
N ILE A 88 -8.83 -12.41 23.94
CA ILE A 88 -9.86 -11.42 23.57
C ILE A 88 -11.31 -12.00 23.52
N LEU A 89 -11.52 -13.30 23.77
CA LEU A 89 -12.87 -13.87 23.89
C LEU A 89 -13.62 -13.21 25.06
N GLY A 90 -14.85 -12.74 24.78
CA GLY A 90 -15.66 -12.02 25.76
C GLY A 90 -15.45 -10.51 25.76
N GLU A 91 -14.32 -10.00 25.26
CA GLU A 91 -14.02 -8.58 25.24
C GLU A 91 -14.96 -7.78 24.31
N ASN A 92 -15.04 -6.48 24.53
CA ASN A 92 -15.94 -5.58 23.80
C ASN A 92 -15.37 -5.18 22.45
N ALA A 93 -15.90 -5.71 21.36
CA ALA A 93 -15.47 -5.42 19.99
C ALA A 93 -15.64 -3.94 19.58
N LEU A 94 -16.37 -3.12 20.34
CA LEU A 94 -16.51 -1.68 20.08
C LEU A 94 -15.29 -0.87 20.57
N GLU A 95 -14.41 -1.50 21.35
CA GLU A 95 -13.22 -0.87 21.92
C GLU A 95 -11.96 -1.29 21.15
N GLN A 96 -11.91 -0.93 19.84
CA GLN A 96 -10.84 -1.36 18.91
C GLN A 96 -9.42 -1.15 19.49
N THR A 97 -9.14 0.04 20.03
CA THR A 97 -7.82 0.36 20.59
C THR A 97 -7.47 -0.55 21.78
N TYR A 98 -8.46 -0.90 22.61
CA TYR A 98 -8.27 -1.83 23.71
C TYR A 98 -7.99 -3.25 23.20
N ILE A 99 -8.77 -3.73 22.23
CA ILE A 99 -8.52 -5.04 21.59
C ILE A 99 -7.10 -5.09 21.00
N ASP A 100 -6.72 -4.08 20.24
CA ASP A 100 -5.38 -4.01 19.62
C ASP A 100 -4.28 -3.97 20.70
N SER A 101 -4.51 -3.28 21.83
CA SER A 101 -3.58 -3.29 22.96
C SER A 101 -3.40 -4.68 23.58
N LEU A 102 -4.48 -5.48 23.67
CA LEU A 102 -4.40 -6.86 24.13
C LEU A 102 -3.60 -7.75 23.15
N LEU A 103 -3.79 -7.55 21.84
CA LEU A 103 -3.01 -8.26 20.81
C LEU A 103 -1.51 -7.96 20.95
N ILE A 104 -1.14 -6.69 21.11
CA ILE A 104 0.23 -6.24 21.31
C ILE A 104 0.83 -6.80 22.61
N GLN A 105 0.08 -6.75 23.70
CA GLN A 105 0.52 -7.28 25.01
C GLN A 105 0.69 -8.81 24.98
N THR A 106 -0.20 -9.53 24.29
CA THR A 106 -0.13 -11.00 24.15
C THR A 106 1.07 -11.41 23.32
N ASP A 107 1.44 -10.64 22.29
CA ASP A 107 2.69 -10.86 21.56
C ASP A 107 3.92 -10.54 22.42
N GLY A 108 3.95 -9.40 23.08
CA GLY A 108 4.98 -8.97 24.01
C GLY A 108 6.33 -8.62 23.40
N THR A 109 6.43 -8.53 22.06
CA THR A 109 7.65 -8.12 21.33
C THR A 109 7.44 -6.82 20.54
N ASP A 110 8.51 -6.09 20.27
CA ASP A 110 8.44 -4.84 19.52
C ASP A 110 7.97 -5.02 18.06
N ASN A 111 8.22 -6.20 17.47
CA ASN A 111 7.98 -6.47 16.06
C ASN A 111 6.97 -7.62 15.80
N LYS A 112 6.14 -7.97 16.77
CA LYS A 112 5.12 -9.06 16.70
C LYS A 112 5.72 -10.44 16.37
N SER A 113 6.96 -10.71 16.79
CA SER A 113 7.66 -11.96 16.42
C SER A 113 7.13 -13.23 17.11
N ASN A 114 6.36 -13.12 18.20
CA ASN A 114 5.81 -14.27 18.93
C ASN A 114 4.48 -14.78 18.33
N LEU A 115 3.61 -13.88 17.90
CA LEU A 115 2.31 -14.23 17.31
C LEU A 115 2.31 -14.13 15.79
N GLY A 116 3.04 -13.17 15.24
CA GLY A 116 3.05 -12.77 13.85
C GLY A 116 2.16 -11.55 13.59
N ALA A 117 2.70 -10.55 12.86
CA ALA A 117 1.94 -9.39 12.43
C ALA A 117 0.75 -9.78 11.54
N ASN A 118 0.85 -10.85 10.77
CA ASN A 118 -0.23 -11.43 9.99
C ASN A 118 -1.36 -11.99 10.88
N ALA A 119 -1.06 -12.57 12.01
CA ALA A 119 -2.05 -13.05 12.99
C ALA A 119 -2.75 -11.86 13.67
N THR A 120 -1.99 -10.92 14.22
CA THR A 120 -2.54 -9.78 14.96
C THR A 120 -3.37 -8.86 14.04
N LEU A 121 -2.87 -8.50 12.86
CA LEU A 121 -3.60 -7.66 11.92
C LEU A 121 -4.88 -8.31 11.41
N GLY A 122 -4.84 -9.61 11.06
CA GLY A 122 -6.02 -10.33 10.60
C GLY A 122 -7.18 -10.23 11.59
N VAL A 123 -6.88 -10.43 12.88
CA VAL A 123 -7.89 -10.30 13.94
C VAL A 123 -8.31 -8.86 14.15
N SER A 124 -7.38 -7.90 14.21
CA SER A 124 -7.68 -6.48 14.38
C SER A 124 -8.67 -5.95 13.32
N MET A 125 -8.41 -6.24 12.03
CA MET A 125 -9.29 -5.87 10.93
C MET A 125 -10.65 -6.60 10.98
N ALA A 126 -10.65 -7.89 11.35
CA ALA A 126 -11.88 -8.69 11.46
C ALA A 126 -12.80 -8.16 12.57
N VAL A 127 -12.23 -7.72 13.71
CA VAL A 127 -12.97 -7.07 14.81
C VAL A 127 -13.65 -5.79 14.33
N ALA A 128 -12.91 -4.90 13.64
CA ALA A 128 -13.48 -3.65 13.10
C ALA A 128 -14.66 -3.93 12.15
N ARG A 129 -14.53 -4.91 11.25
CA ARG A 129 -15.64 -5.32 10.36
C ARG A 129 -16.83 -5.88 11.11
N ALA A 130 -16.59 -6.76 12.08
CA ALA A 130 -17.68 -7.33 12.88
C ALA A 130 -18.46 -6.25 13.64
N ALA A 131 -17.74 -5.29 14.23
CA ALA A 131 -18.31 -4.16 14.93
C ALA A 131 -19.14 -3.25 13.99
N ALA A 132 -18.60 -2.89 12.83
CA ALA A 132 -19.31 -2.10 11.82
C ALA A 132 -20.60 -2.79 11.35
N MET A 133 -20.54 -4.10 11.07
CA MET A 133 -21.71 -4.89 10.69
C MET A 133 -22.77 -4.93 11.80
N ALA A 134 -22.37 -5.11 13.06
CA ALA A 134 -23.28 -5.14 14.19
C ALA A 134 -23.98 -3.79 14.41
N LEU A 135 -23.27 -2.69 14.17
CA LEU A 135 -23.80 -1.33 14.23
C LEU A 135 -24.60 -0.95 12.97
N ARG A 136 -24.53 -1.75 11.90
CA ARG A 136 -25.17 -1.50 10.59
C ARG A 136 -24.72 -0.19 9.96
N ILE A 137 -23.43 0.12 10.09
CA ILE A 137 -22.77 1.25 9.44
C ILE A 137 -21.65 0.75 8.52
N PRO A 138 -21.37 1.43 7.41
CA PRO A 138 -20.25 1.08 6.55
C PRO A 138 -18.92 1.12 7.29
N LEU A 139 -17.96 0.26 6.90
CA LEU A 139 -16.67 0.15 7.58
C LEU A 139 -15.90 1.49 7.57
N TYR A 140 -15.87 2.20 6.43
CA TYR A 140 -15.21 3.50 6.36
C TYR A 140 -15.80 4.53 7.34
N GLN A 141 -17.12 4.49 7.60
CA GLN A 141 -17.75 5.37 8.59
C GLN A 141 -17.50 4.89 10.03
N TYR A 142 -17.43 3.59 10.25
CA TYR A 142 -17.08 3.04 11.57
C TYR A 142 -15.69 3.49 12.02
N ILE A 143 -14.71 3.42 11.11
CA ILE A 143 -13.33 3.81 11.40
C ILE A 143 -13.16 5.33 11.40
N GLY A 144 -13.68 6.03 10.39
CA GLY A 144 -13.41 7.46 10.14
C GLY A 144 -14.46 8.42 10.71
N GLY A 145 -15.55 7.89 11.27
CA GLY A 145 -16.64 8.71 11.83
C GLY A 145 -17.53 9.37 10.77
N CYS A 146 -18.32 10.34 11.22
CA CYS A 146 -19.36 10.97 10.39
C CYS A 146 -18.82 11.88 9.27
N HIS A 147 -17.53 12.18 9.25
CA HIS A 147 -16.90 13.04 8.25
C HIS A 147 -16.06 12.26 7.21
N ALA A 148 -16.14 10.94 7.20
CA ALA A 148 -15.43 10.08 6.25
C ALA A 148 -16.10 10.14 4.87
N ASN A 149 -15.75 11.14 4.06
CA ASN A 149 -16.34 11.39 2.74
C ASN A 149 -15.29 11.78 1.66
N ARG A 150 -14.00 11.83 1.99
CA ARG A 150 -12.92 12.13 1.03
C ARG A 150 -12.53 10.85 0.30
N MET A 151 -12.75 10.84 -1.02
CA MET A 151 -12.29 9.76 -1.89
C MET A 151 -10.81 9.94 -2.21
N PRO A 152 -10.01 8.88 -2.19
CA PRO A 152 -8.59 8.96 -2.51
C PRO A 152 -8.36 9.09 -4.02
N VAL A 153 -7.35 9.87 -4.42
CA VAL A 153 -6.79 9.84 -5.77
C VAL A 153 -5.99 8.55 -5.93
N PRO A 154 -6.29 7.70 -6.93
CA PRO A 154 -5.53 6.46 -7.14
C PRO A 154 -4.16 6.75 -7.75
N MET A 155 -3.14 6.07 -7.23
CA MET A 155 -1.81 5.95 -7.79
C MET A 155 -1.75 4.58 -8.49
N MET A 156 -2.04 4.55 -9.81
CA MET A 156 -2.18 3.28 -10.54
C MET A 156 -0.87 2.89 -11.21
N ASN A 157 -0.24 1.84 -10.71
CA ASN A 157 0.98 1.28 -11.28
C ASN A 157 0.70 0.60 -12.64
N ILE A 158 0.99 1.27 -13.74
CA ILE A 158 0.71 0.80 -15.10
C ILE A 158 1.92 0.22 -15.82
N LEU A 159 3.13 0.43 -15.29
CA LEU A 159 4.36 -0.19 -15.80
C LEU A 159 5.28 -0.56 -14.65
N ASN A 160 5.69 -1.82 -14.62
CA ASN A 160 6.50 -2.43 -13.58
C ASN A 160 7.95 -2.63 -14.05
N GLY A 161 8.88 -2.47 -13.10
CA GLY A 161 10.28 -2.85 -13.23
C GLY A 161 10.81 -3.42 -11.92
N GLY A 162 12.11 -3.36 -11.70
CA GLY A 162 12.76 -3.81 -10.49
C GLY A 162 12.35 -5.24 -10.09
N ARG A 163 12.04 -5.47 -8.82
CA ARG A 163 11.59 -6.78 -8.34
C ARG A 163 10.16 -7.17 -8.73
N HIS A 164 9.37 -6.24 -9.24
CA HIS A 164 7.99 -6.50 -9.65
C HIS A 164 7.86 -7.07 -11.07
N ALA A 165 8.96 -7.11 -11.84
CA ALA A 165 9.00 -7.60 -13.21
C ALA A 165 10.36 -8.19 -13.57
N ASP A 166 10.36 -9.23 -14.41
CA ASP A 166 11.59 -9.79 -15.02
C ASP A 166 11.85 -9.08 -16.36
N ASN A 167 12.39 -7.85 -16.26
CA ASN A 167 12.68 -6.98 -17.41
C ASN A 167 13.90 -6.08 -17.15
N THR A 168 14.19 -5.14 -18.07
CA THR A 168 15.34 -4.24 -18.01
C THR A 168 15.05 -2.88 -17.35
N VAL A 169 13.89 -2.69 -16.77
CA VAL A 169 13.51 -1.43 -16.11
C VAL A 169 13.96 -1.46 -14.65
N ASP A 170 14.87 -0.58 -14.25
CA ASP A 170 15.49 -0.61 -12.92
C ASP A 170 14.58 -0.07 -11.80
N LEU A 171 13.86 1.04 -12.01
CA LEU A 171 12.91 1.56 -11.03
C LEU A 171 11.66 0.68 -10.99
N GLN A 172 11.11 0.48 -9.78
CA GLN A 172 10.15 -0.59 -9.52
C GLN A 172 8.75 -0.34 -10.08
N GLU A 173 8.24 0.93 -9.98
CA GLU A 173 6.88 1.25 -10.39
C GLU A 173 6.78 2.61 -11.03
N PHE A 174 5.96 2.67 -12.10
CA PHE A 174 5.58 3.93 -12.74
C PHE A 174 4.05 4.02 -12.74
N MET A 175 3.56 5.02 -12.02
CA MET A 175 2.16 5.19 -11.71
C MET A 175 1.59 6.43 -12.39
N ILE A 176 0.30 6.37 -12.74
CA ILE A 176 -0.50 7.53 -13.16
C ILE A 176 -1.47 7.93 -12.05
N MET A 177 -1.70 9.23 -11.92
CA MET A 177 -2.59 9.83 -10.95
C MET A 177 -3.57 10.78 -11.66
N PRO A 178 -4.89 10.53 -11.63
CA PRO A 178 -5.90 11.36 -12.31
C PRO A 178 -6.22 12.62 -11.47
N ILE A 179 -5.26 13.54 -11.41
CA ILE A 179 -5.31 14.76 -10.58
C ILE A 179 -6.27 15.81 -11.09
N GLY A 180 -6.61 15.79 -12.38
CA GLY A 180 -7.56 16.69 -13.01
C GLY A 180 -9.00 16.16 -13.06
N ALA A 181 -9.26 14.94 -12.59
CA ALA A 181 -10.60 14.36 -12.60
C ALA A 181 -11.56 15.10 -11.65
N SER A 182 -12.82 15.26 -12.04
CA SER A 182 -13.84 15.93 -11.25
C SER A 182 -14.42 15.06 -10.13
N CYS A 183 -14.27 13.74 -10.23
CA CYS A 183 -14.74 12.77 -9.23
C CYS A 183 -13.98 11.44 -9.35
N PHE A 184 -14.14 10.58 -8.34
CA PHE A 184 -13.44 9.29 -8.28
C PHE A 184 -13.75 8.38 -9.48
N SER A 185 -15.02 8.26 -9.89
CA SER A 185 -15.40 7.38 -11.01
C SER A 185 -14.84 7.87 -12.35
N GLU A 186 -14.73 9.18 -12.54
CA GLU A 186 -14.04 9.75 -13.71
C GLU A 186 -12.55 9.43 -13.67
N GLY A 187 -11.89 9.63 -12.53
CA GLY A 187 -10.47 9.28 -12.36
C GLY A 187 -10.18 7.81 -12.70
N ILE A 188 -11.04 6.87 -12.24
CA ILE A 188 -10.91 5.45 -12.61
C ILE A 188 -11.05 5.27 -14.13
N ARG A 189 -12.01 5.92 -14.78
CA ARG A 189 -12.21 5.84 -16.24
C ARG A 189 -10.96 6.32 -16.98
N MET A 190 -10.44 7.48 -16.62
CA MET A 190 -9.22 8.06 -17.22
C MET A 190 -8.05 7.09 -17.13
N CYS A 191 -7.79 6.53 -15.96
CA CYS A 191 -6.70 5.57 -15.75
C CYS A 191 -6.87 4.29 -16.59
N VAL A 192 -8.10 3.75 -16.69
CA VAL A 192 -8.38 2.56 -17.51
C VAL A 192 -8.15 2.85 -18.99
N GLU A 193 -8.60 3.98 -19.50
CA GLU A 193 -8.42 4.38 -20.89
C GLU A 193 -6.93 4.56 -21.24
N ILE A 194 -6.15 5.17 -20.35
CA ILE A 194 -4.69 5.29 -20.50
C ILE A 194 -4.01 3.93 -20.46
N TYR A 195 -4.39 3.04 -19.53
CA TYR A 195 -3.84 1.68 -19.45
C TYR A 195 -4.08 0.90 -20.76
N GLN A 196 -5.26 1.01 -21.36
CA GLN A 196 -5.55 0.39 -22.65
C GLN A 196 -4.79 1.05 -23.82
N ALA A 197 -4.60 2.37 -23.77
CA ALA A 197 -3.78 3.10 -24.75
C ALA A 197 -2.31 2.63 -24.67
N LEU A 198 -1.75 2.50 -23.47
CA LEU A 198 -0.40 1.99 -23.25
C LEU A 198 -0.25 0.56 -23.79
N ARG A 199 -1.21 -0.33 -23.50
CA ARG A 199 -1.24 -1.68 -24.07
C ARG A 199 -1.19 -1.70 -25.59
N TYR A 200 -1.96 -0.82 -26.22
CA TYR A 200 -1.95 -0.68 -27.69
C TYR A 200 -0.58 -0.22 -28.21
N LEU A 201 0.04 0.78 -27.57
CA LEU A 201 1.34 1.31 -27.99
C LEU A 201 2.45 0.28 -27.86
N LEU A 202 2.50 -0.44 -26.72
CA LEU A 202 3.47 -1.53 -26.51
C LEU A 202 3.33 -2.61 -27.58
N LYS A 203 2.11 -3.07 -27.87
CA LYS A 203 1.85 -4.04 -28.96
C LYS A 203 2.30 -3.54 -30.33
N LYS A 204 2.04 -2.26 -30.64
CA LYS A 204 2.45 -1.65 -31.92
C LYS A 204 3.97 -1.62 -32.07
N LYS A 205 4.70 -1.49 -30.97
CA LYS A 205 6.17 -1.51 -30.89
C LYS A 205 6.74 -2.94 -30.75
N ASN A 206 5.90 -4.00 -30.80
CA ASN A 206 6.26 -5.38 -30.55
C ASN A 206 6.89 -5.63 -29.17
N LEU A 207 6.53 -4.83 -28.17
CA LEU A 207 6.95 -4.98 -26.79
C LEU A 207 5.98 -5.88 -26.02
N SER A 208 6.46 -6.47 -24.91
CA SER A 208 5.65 -7.34 -24.03
C SER A 208 4.47 -6.56 -23.43
N THR A 209 3.30 -7.21 -23.39
CA THR A 209 2.13 -6.77 -22.63
C THR A 209 1.77 -7.77 -21.53
N ALA A 210 2.71 -8.64 -21.14
CA ALA A 210 2.63 -9.38 -19.90
C ALA A 210 2.64 -8.42 -18.72
N VAL A 211 2.00 -8.81 -17.62
CA VAL A 211 1.86 -7.95 -16.44
C VAL A 211 2.64 -8.52 -15.27
N GLY A 212 3.20 -7.64 -14.48
CA GLY A 212 3.84 -7.96 -13.22
C GLY A 212 2.83 -8.28 -12.10
N ASP A 213 3.34 -8.44 -10.89
CA ASP A 213 2.55 -8.81 -9.70
C ASP A 213 1.43 -7.80 -9.41
N GLU A 214 1.62 -6.54 -9.71
CA GLU A 214 0.68 -5.46 -9.47
C GLU A 214 -0.21 -5.08 -10.66
N GLY A 215 -0.09 -5.83 -11.76
CA GLY A 215 -0.91 -5.67 -12.95
C GLY A 215 -0.40 -4.64 -13.96
N GLY A 216 0.67 -3.91 -13.69
CA GLY A 216 1.37 -3.06 -14.65
C GLY A 216 2.09 -3.88 -15.72
N PHE A 217 2.25 -3.33 -16.93
CA PHE A 217 3.00 -4.00 -18.00
C PHE A 217 4.49 -4.11 -17.67
N ALA A 218 5.14 -5.12 -18.21
CA ALA A 218 6.54 -5.42 -17.94
C ALA A 218 7.35 -5.57 -19.25
N PRO A 219 7.45 -4.52 -20.08
CA PRO A 219 8.30 -4.56 -21.28
C PRO A 219 9.77 -4.35 -20.94
N ASP A 220 10.67 -4.81 -21.82
CA ASP A 220 12.06 -4.36 -21.83
C ASP A 220 12.16 -2.96 -22.44
N LEU A 221 12.68 -2.01 -21.68
CA LEU A 221 12.92 -0.63 -22.08
C LEU A 221 14.31 -0.20 -21.64
N LYS A 222 14.86 0.82 -22.30
CA LYS A 222 16.24 1.21 -22.16
C LYS A 222 16.57 1.83 -20.81
N ASP A 223 15.69 2.71 -20.34
CA ASP A 223 15.87 3.49 -19.12
C ASP A 223 14.52 4.06 -18.64
N SER A 224 14.51 4.68 -17.48
CA SER A 224 13.27 5.28 -16.93
C SER A 224 12.72 6.42 -17.77
N LYS A 225 13.56 7.11 -18.55
CA LYS A 225 13.11 8.17 -19.46
C LYS A 225 12.25 7.59 -20.58
N GLU A 226 12.68 6.50 -21.20
CA GLU A 226 11.89 5.81 -22.22
C GLU A 226 10.55 5.30 -21.65
N VAL A 227 10.54 4.81 -20.39
CA VAL A 227 9.31 4.41 -19.70
C VAL A 227 8.34 5.60 -19.60
N LEU A 228 8.82 6.75 -19.12
CA LEU A 228 8.02 7.96 -18.95
C LEU A 228 7.49 8.48 -20.29
N GLU A 229 8.31 8.46 -21.34
CA GLU A 229 7.89 8.83 -22.71
C GLU A 229 6.75 7.93 -23.22
N GLN A 230 6.81 6.59 -22.96
CA GLN A 230 5.73 5.68 -23.33
C GLN A 230 4.43 5.98 -22.58
N ILE A 231 4.52 6.31 -21.30
CA ILE A 231 3.37 6.66 -20.46
C ILE A 231 2.76 7.98 -20.97
N LEU A 232 3.56 9.01 -21.23
CA LEU A 232 3.05 10.29 -21.77
C LEU A 232 2.40 10.12 -23.14
N GLU A 233 2.99 9.29 -24.02
CA GLU A 233 2.38 8.95 -25.32
C GLU A 233 1.00 8.30 -25.12
N ALA A 234 0.86 7.43 -24.10
CA ALA A 234 -0.40 6.78 -23.78
C ALA A 234 -1.44 7.76 -23.21
N VAL A 235 -1.03 8.70 -22.34
CA VAL A 235 -1.89 9.77 -21.78
C VAL A 235 -2.47 10.63 -22.91
N VAL A 236 -1.60 11.16 -23.78
CA VAL A 236 -2.01 11.99 -24.93
C VAL A 236 -2.89 11.19 -25.89
N ARG A 237 -2.55 9.92 -26.18
CA ARG A 237 -3.36 9.05 -27.03
C ARG A 237 -4.76 8.79 -26.48
N ALA A 238 -4.90 8.71 -25.15
CA ALA A 238 -6.20 8.56 -24.49
C ALA A 238 -7.03 9.86 -24.50
N GLY A 239 -6.44 10.99 -24.92
CA GLY A 239 -7.12 12.28 -25.01
C GLY A 239 -6.99 13.14 -23.76
N TYR A 240 -6.01 12.86 -22.90
CA TYR A 240 -5.75 13.61 -21.66
C TYR A 240 -4.46 14.42 -21.75
N GLU A 241 -4.35 15.45 -20.91
CA GLU A 241 -3.21 16.36 -20.87
C GLU A 241 -2.27 15.99 -19.70
N PRO A 242 -0.98 15.62 -20.02
CA PRO A 242 0.01 15.34 -18.96
C PRO A 242 0.28 16.58 -18.10
N GLY A 243 0.26 16.40 -16.78
CA GLY A 243 0.50 17.46 -15.80
C GLY A 243 -0.75 18.23 -15.39
N GLU A 244 -1.78 18.32 -16.24
CA GLU A 244 -3.07 18.92 -15.89
C GLU A 244 -4.09 17.85 -15.47
N ASP A 245 -4.38 16.90 -16.38
CA ASP A 245 -5.31 15.81 -16.09
C ASP A 245 -4.65 14.67 -15.30
N ILE A 246 -3.40 14.37 -15.67
CA ILE A 246 -2.65 13.20 -15.16
C ILE A 246 -1.27 13.62 -14.67
N GLY A 247 -1.02 13.42 -13.38
CA GLY A 247 0.32 13.43 -12.80
C GLY A 247 0.97 12.05 -12.87
N ILE A 248 2.31 12.01 -12.81
CA ILE A 248 3.09 10.78 -12.75
C ILE A 248 3.65 10.59 -11.35
N ALA A 249 3.61 9.35 -10.85
CA ALA A 249 4.31 8.97 -9.63
C ALA A 249 5.27 7.82 -9.91
N ILE A 250 6.39 7.80 -9.19
CA ILE A 250 7.43 6.79 -9.31
C ILE A 250 7.66 6.16 -7.93
N ASP A 251 7.81 4.84 -7.89
CA ASP A 251 8.43 4.13 -6.78
C ASP A 251 9.79 3.62 -7.25
N ALA A 252 10.85 4.16 -6.67
CA ALA A 252 12.20 3.79 -7.05
C ALA A 252 12.69 2.51 -6.35
N ALA A 253 12.13 2.19 -5.19
CA ALA A 253 12.60 1.11 -4.31
C ALA A 253 14.14 1.09 -4.21
N ALA A 254 14.73 2.26 -3.98
CA ALA A 254 16.19 2.45 -4.16
C ALA A 254 17.05 1.58 -3.24
N SER A 255 16.50 1.10 -2.11
CA SER A 255 17.17 0.13 -1.25
C SER A 255 17.58 -1.15 -2.01
N GLU A 256 16.78 -1.57 -3.01
CA GLU A 256 17.04 -2.74 -3.84
C GLU A 256 18.16 -2.54 -4.87
N LEU A 257 18.42 -1.30 -5.24
CA LEU A 257 19.51 -0.92 -6.15
C LEU A 257 20.83 -0.66 -5.41
N TYR A 258 20.79 -0.50 -4.08
CA TYR A 258 21.95 -0.07 -3.30
C TYR A 258 22.92 -1.22 -3.04
N ASP A 259 24.15 -1.07 -3.53
CA ASP A 259 25.28 -1.99 -3.24
C ASP A 259 26.07 -1.45 -2.05
N GLU A 260 25.94 -2.09 -0.87
CA GLU A 260 26.63 -1.71 0.36
C GLU A 260 28.18 -1.73 0.21
N ASN A 261 28.73 -2.61 -0.64
CA ASN A 261 30.17 -2.70 -0.84
C ASN A 261 30.73 -1.54 -1.67
N ARG A 262 29.90 -0.98 -2.53
CA ARG A 262 30.27 0.14 -3.42
C ARG A 262 29.84 1.50 -2.87
N GLY A 263 28.89 1.51 -1.93
CA GLY A 263 28.29 2.74 -1.41
C GLY A 263 27.53 3.51 -2.49
N ALA A 264 26.93 2.81 -3.46
CA ALA A 264 26.29 3.39 -4.63
C ALA A 264 25.11 2.53 -5.12
N TYR A 265 24.22 3.14 -5.88
CA TYR A 265 23.08 2.50 -6.52
C TYR A 265 23.49 1.96 -7.88
N TYR A 266 23.37 0.65 -8.06
CA TYR A 266 23.67 -0.04 -9.32
C TYR A 266 22.39 -0.21 -10.14
N PHE A 267 22.44 0.19 -11.42
CA PHE A 267 21.35 0.10 -12.38
C PHE A 267 21.64 -1.02 -13.38
N PRO A 268 21.26 -2.28 -13.09
CA PRO A 268 21.60 -3.42 -13.93
C PRO A 268 20.96 -3.35 -15.31
N GLY A 269 19.69 -2.91 -15.40
CA GLY A 269 18.98 -2.80 -16.67
C GLY A 269 19.55 -1.73 -17.58
N GLU A 270 19.73 -0.50 -17.08
CA GLU A 270 20.41 0.56 -17.84
C GLU A 270 21.82 0.14 -18.26
N SER A 271 22.54 -0.57 -17.38
CA SER A 271 23.88 -1.07 -17.69
C SER A 271 23.86 -2.08 -18.84
N GLN A 272 22.93 -3.02 -18.81
CA GLN A 272 22.73 -4.01 -19.88
C GLN A 272 22.38 -3.33 -21.21
N MET A 273 21.45 -2.40 -21.20
CA MET A 273 20.94 -1.74 -22.40
C MET A 273 21.95 -0.77 -23.02
N THR A 274 22.79 -0.15 -22.20
CA THR A 274 23.83 0.80 -22.68
C THR A 274 25.19 0.16 -22.94
N GLY A 275 25.43 -1.06 -22.43
CA GLY A 275 26.73 -1.73 -22.48
C GLY A 275 27.81 -1.07 -21.60
N LYS A 276 27.40 -0.24 -20.62
CA LYS A 276 28.29 0.44 -19.67
C LYS A 276 27.73 0.23 -18.25
N GLU A 277 28.61 0.03 -17.30
CA GLU A 277 28.20 -0.02 -15.89
C GLU A 277 27.64 1.35 -15.44
N ILE A 278 26.44 1.36 -14.93
CA ILE A 278 25.76 2.56 -14.44
C ILE A 278 25.67 2.48 -12.91
N LEU A 279 26.39 3.36 -12.25
CA LEU A 279 26.40 3.54 -10.81
C LEU A 279 26.06 4.99 -10.50
N ARG A 280 25.34 5.23 -9.40
CA ARG A 280 25.02 6.57 -8.91
C ARG A 280 25.21 6.60 -7.39
N ASP A 281 25.92 7.58 -6.87
CA ASP A 281 25.89 7.86 -5.43
C ASP A 281 24.59 8.59 -5.04
N ALA A 282 24.38 8.90 -3.75
CA ALA A 282 23.16 9.56 -3.28
C ALA A 282 22.97 10.95 -3.93
N GLY A 283 24.05 11.72 -4.11
CA GLY A 283 24.00 13.03 -4.77
C GLY A 283 23.65 12.92 -6.25
N GLU A 284 24.21 11.91 -6.94
CA GLU A 284 23.91 11.60 -8.34
C GLU A 284 22.48 11.08 -8.51
N MET A 285 21.94 10.29 -7.55
CA MET A 285 20.54 9.89 -7.53
C MET A 285 19.60 11.10 -7.41
N ILE A 286 19.88 12.03 -6.49
CA ILE A 286 19.07 13.24 -6.34
C ILE A 286 19.12 14.06 -7.65
N HIS A 287 20.31 14.21 -8.25
CA HIS A 287 20.44 14.91 -9.52
C HIS A 287 19.71 14.20 -10.68
N TYR A 288 19.66 12.88 -10.67
CA TYR A 288 18.88 12.09 -11.62
C TYR A 288 17.39 12.41 -11.49
N TYR A 289 16.85 12.47 -10.27
CA TYR A 289 15.46 12.87 -10.06
C TYR A 289 15.20 14.33 -10.45
N GLU A 290 16.11 15.26 -10.16
CA GLU A 290 15.99 16.66 -10.61
C GLU A 290 15.77 16.74 -12.13
N LYS A 291 16.57 16.01 -12.91
CA LYS A 291 16.43 15.96 -14.37
C LYS A 291 15.07 15.38 -14.81
N LEU A 292 14.62 14.31 -14.16
CA LEU A 292 13.31 13.74 -14.49
C LEU A 292 12.17 14.71 -14.17
N LEU A 293 12.27 15.44 -13.03
CA LEU A 293 11.30 16.47 -12.64
C LEU A 293 11.28 17.68 -13.59
N ASP A 294 12.40 17.99 -14.25
CA ASP A 294 12.49 19.09 -15.22
C ASP A 294 11.87 18.70 -16.58
N GLU A 295 11.84 17.40 -16.92
CA GLU A 295 11.37 16.91 -18.23
C GLU A 295 9.96 16.32 -18.17
N PHE A 296 9.48 15.84 -17.01
CA PHE A 296 8.24 15.08 -16.88
C PHE A 296 7.35 15.62 -15.74
N PRO A 297 6.01 15.50 -15.85
CA PRO A 297 5.07 15.97 -14.84
C PRO A 297 5.00 15.00 -13.64
N ILE A 298 6.15 14.77 -12.98
CA ILE A 298 6.25 13.90 -11.82
C ILE A 298 5.79 14.66 -10.59
N VAL A 299 4.80 14.12 -9.88
CA VAL A 299 4.20 14.71 -8.67
C VAL A 299 4.56 13.96 -7.39
N SER A 300 5.11 12.74 -7.50
CA SER A 300 5.47 11.90 -6.35
C SER A 300 6.63 10.97 -6.67
N ILE A 301 7.58 10.85 -5.73
CA ILE A 301 8.69 9.89 -5.75
C ILE A 301 8.68 9.15 -4.41
N GLU A 302 8.56 7.82 -4.47
CA GLU A 302 8.60 6.92 -3.32
C GLU A 302 9.97 6.24 -3.26
N ASP A 303 10.50 6.12 -2.03
CA ASP A 303 11.76 5.44 -1.69
C ASP A 303 12.92 5.76 -2.64
N GLY A 304 13.13 7.07 -2.87
CA GLY A 304 14.14 7.57 -3.80
C GLY A 304 15.59 7.32 -3.36
N LEU A 305 15.82 7.01 -2.09
CA LEU A 305 17.12 6.61 -1.51
C LEU A 305 16.92 5.43 -0.57
N GLN A 306 18.01 4.74 -0.22
CA GLN A 306 17.95 3.57 0.68
C GLN A 306 17.45 3.95 2.09
N GLU A 307 16.82 2.98 2.77
CA GLU A 307 16.04 3.14 4.00
C GLU A 307 16.80 3.66 5.24
N ASN A 308 18.13 3.65 5.22
CA ASN A 308 18.98 4.10 6.34
C ASN A 308 19.81 5.35 6.01
N ASP A 309 19.72 5.89 4.79
CA ASP A 309 20.44 7.10 4.40
C ASP A 309 19.70 8.38 4.81
N TRP A 310 19.55 8.61 6.12
CA TRP A 310 18.86 9.77 6.66
C TRP A 310 19.42 11.12 6.19
N GLU A 311 20.75 11.20 6.00
CA GLU A 311 21.40 12.45 5.52
C GLU A 311 21.10 12.68 4.03
N GLY A 312 21.19 11.63 3.20
CA GLY A 312 20.80 11.72 1.79
C GLY A 312 19.31 12.08 1.63
N TRP A 313 18.42 11.48 2.43
CA TRP A 313 17.00 11.82 2.44
C TRP A 313 16.74 13.28 2.84
N LYS A 314 17.49 13.81 3.81
CA LYS A 314 17.42 15.21 4.22
C LYS A 314 17.89 16.13 3.08
N ASP A 315 19.00 15.81 2.41
CA ASP A 315 19.47 16.57 1.24
C ASP A 315 18.45 16.53 0.11
N MET A 316 17.91 15.34 -0.24
CA MET A 316 16.88 15.18 -1.24
C MET A 316 15.64 16.03 -0.91
N THR A 317 15.18 15.99 0.35
CA THR A 317 14.02 16.76 0.79
C THR A 317 14.26 18.27 0.67
N SER A 318 15.45 18.73 1.04
CA SER A 318 15.84 20.15 0.91
C SER A 318 15.88 20.62 -0.54
N ARG A 319 16.33 19.77 -1.49
CA ARG A 319 16.51 20.12 -2.89
C ARG A 319 15.23 20.05 -3.70
N ILE A 320 14.44 19.00 -3.52
CA ILE A 320 13.28 18.74 -4.39
C ILE A 320 11.94 18.61 -3.64
N GLY A 321 11.92 18.54 -2.30
CA GLY A 321 10.70 18.31 -1.52
C GLY A 321 9.64 19.41 -1.60
N ASN A 322 10.00 20.61 -2.10
CA ASN A 322 9.05 21.69 -2.39
C ASN A 322 8.44 21.60 -3.80
N ARG A 323 8.95 20.71 -4.66
CA ARG A 323 8.50 20.49 -6.03
C ARG A 323 7.69 19.21 -6.18
N VAL A 324 7.94 18.23 -5.31
CA VAL A 324 7.42 16.87 -5.45
C VAL A 324 7.11 16.25 -4.09
N GLN A 325 6.11 15.38 -4.03
CA GLN A 325 5.87 14.54 -2.88
C GLN A 325 6.98 13.49 -2.77
N LEU A 326 7.62 13.42 -1.60
CA LEU A 326 8.63 12.42 -1.26
C LEU A 326 8.03 11.46 -0.25
N VAL A 327 7.76 10.23 -0.68
CA VAL A 327 7.09 9.20 0.14
C VAL A 327 8.13 8.26 0.72
N GLY A 328 8.11 8.08 2.04
CA GLY A 328 8.87 7.02 2.69
C GLY A 328 8.00 5.77 2.88
N ASP A 329 8.35 4.66 2.22
CA ASP A 329 7.83 3.31 2.48
C ASP A 329 8.80 2.56 3.39
N ASP A 330 9.88 2.00 2.87
CA ASP A 330 10.91 1.31 3.66
C ASP A 330 11.59 2.23 4.68
N LEU A 331 11.66 3.54 4.36
CA LEU A 331 12.17 4.55 5.30
C LEU A 331 11.37 4.57 6.60
N PHE A 332 10.05 4.44 6.56
CA PHE A 332 9.16 4.61 7.73
C PHE A 332 8.47 3.33 8.18
N VAL A 333 8.22 2.38 7.29
CA VAL A 333 7.54 1.08 7.52
C VAL A 333 6.27 1.20 8.37
N THR A 334 5.46 2.25 8.14
CA THR A 334 4.24 2.55 8.92
C THR A 334 4.51 2.68 10.43
N ASN A 335 5.76 2.91 10.86
CA ASN A 335 6.21 2.91 12.25
C ASN A 335 6.34 4.33 12.80
N ILE A 336 5.58 4.67 13.84
CA ILE A 336 5.58 6.01 14.47
C ILE A 336 6.94 6.44 15.03
N LYS A 337 7.79 5.49 15.47
CA LYS A 337 9.14 5.81 15.98
C LYS A 337 10.04 6.29 14.82
N ARG A 338 10.02 5.58 13.68
CA ARG A 338 10.77 5.97 12.48
C ARG A 338 10.21 7.25 11.86
N LEU A 339 8.88 7.37 11.76
CA LEU A 339 8.22 8.59 11.27
C LEU A 339 8.59 9.81 12.16
N SER A 340 8.55 9.66 13.48
CA SER A 340 8.96 10.75 14.41
C SER A 340 10.43 11.15 14.23
N CYS A 341 11.31 10.18 13.91
CA CYS A 341 12.70 10.46 13.59
C CYS A 341 12.80 11.29 12.31
N GLY A 342 12.14 10.86 11.22
CA GLY A 342 12.12 11.57 9.95
C GLY A 342 11.57 13.00 10.05
N ILE A 343 10.46 13.18 10.77
CA ILE A 343 9.88 14.51 11.03
C ILE A 343 10.90 15.43 11.71
N LYS A 344 11.59 14.93 12.74
CA LYS A 344 12.61 15.72 13.46
C LYS A 344 13.81 16.07 12.59
N LEU A 345 14.20 15.19 11.66
CA LEU A 345 15.32 15.40 10.75
C LEU A 345 14.94 16.23 9.52
N GLY A 346 13.64 16.39 9.23
CA GLY A 346 13.13 17.05 8.03
C GLY A 346 13.33 16.21 6.77
N THR A 347 13.11 14.90 6.87
CA THR A 347 13.26 13.94 5.76
C THR A 347 11.91 13.50 5.23
N ALA A 348 11.75 13.45 3.90
CA ALA A 348 10.49 13.19 3.20
C ALA A 348 9.42 14.25 3.51
N ASN A 349 8.22 14.11 2.95
CA ASN A 349 7.05 14.93 3.24
C ASN A 349 5.73 14.12 3.15
N SER A 350 5.86 12.80 3.01
CA SER A 350 4.74 11.86 2.96
C SER A 350 5.18 10.47 3.47
N ILE A 351 4.21 9.69 3.92
CA ILE A 351 4.41 8.31 4.38
C ILE A 351 3.49 7.36 3.62
N LEU A 352 4.00 6.18 3.27
CA LEU A 352 3.19 5.07 2.83
C LEU A 352 2.64 4.30 4.05
N ILE A 353 1.37 3.95 4.02
CA ILE A 353 0.67 3.26 5.12
C ILE A 353 0.29 1.86 4.66
N LYS A 354 0.99 0.88 5.19
CA LYS A 354 0.75 -0.56 4.99
C LYS A 354 0.45 -1.20 6.35
N PRO A 355 -0.81 -1.45 6.71
CA PRO A 355 -1.16 -1.95 8.05
C PRO A 355 -0.41 -3.22 8.47
N ASN A 356 -0.05 -4.09 7.52
CA ASN A 356 0.69 -5.31 7.81
C ASN A 356 2.18 -5.09 8.19
N GLN A 357 2.76 -3.91 7.86
CA GLN A 357 4.12 -3.54 8.30
C GLN A 357 4.20 -3.26 9.80
N ILE A 358 3.05 -3.01 10.46
CA ILE A 358 3.00 -2.66 11.88
C ILE A 358 2.18 -3.66 12.71
N GLY A 359 1.12 -4.24 12.17
CA GLY A 359 0.42 -5.40 12.71
C GLY A 359 -0.89 -5.16 13.43
N THR A 360 -1.37 -3.92 13.61
CA THR A 360 -2.72 -3.61 14.08
C THR A 360 -3.30 -2.39 13.37
N LEU A 361 -4.64 -2.29 13.35
CA LEU A 361 -5.35 -1.13 12.81
C LEU A 361 -5.05 0.15 13.61
N SER A 362 -5.02 0.06 14.94
CA SER A 362 -4.77 1.21 15.81
C SER A 362 -3.40 1.81 15.57
N GLU A 363 -2.33 1.00 15.46
CA GLU A 363 -0.98 1.50 15.17
C GLU A 363 -0.90 2.14 13.77
N ALA A 364 -1.60 1.58 12.76
CA ALA A 364 -1.68 2.19 11.43
C ALA A 364 -2.39 3.56 11.46
N LEU A 365 -3.49 3.68 12.21
CA LEU A 365 -4.21 4.95 12.40
C LEU A 365 -3.35 5.98 13.15
N GLU A 366 -2.59 5.57 14.16
CA GLU A 366 -1.64 6.45 14.88
C GLU A 366 -0.57 7.01 13.94
N ALA A 367 -0.07 6.20 13.00
CA ALA A 367 0.90 6.66 11.99
C ALA A 367 0.29 7.72 11.05
N VAL A 368 -0.96 7.53 10.60
CA VAL A 368 -1.69 8.52 9.78
C VAL A 368 -1.91 9.81 10.56
N GLU A 369 -2.33 9.71 11.83
CA GLU A 369 -2.57 10.88 12.68
C GLU A 369 -1.28 11.68 12.94
N LEU A 370 -0.18 10.98 13.25
CA LEU A 370 1.12 11.61 13.47
C LEU A 370 1.61 12.32 12.20
N ALA A 371 1.48 11.68 11.03
CA ALA A 371 1.82 12.27 9.74
C ALA A 371 1.03 13.57 9.50
N GLY A 372 -0.28 13.52 9.63
CA GLY A 372 -1.15 14.68 9.44
C GLY A 372 -0.85 15.85 10.38
N ARG A 373 -0.57 15.58 11.66
CA ARG A 373 -0.17 16.60 12.65
C ARG A 373 1.17 17.28 12.30
N ALA A 374 2.03 16.57 11.58
CA ALA A 374 3.33 17.09 11.15
C ALA A 374 3.29 17.76 9.77
N GLY A 375 2.12 17.81 9.11
CA GLY A 375 1.98 18.31 7.74
C GLY A 375 2.46 17.35 6.66
N TYR A 376 2.70 16.08 7.01
CA TYR A 376 2.99 15.01 6.03
C TYR A 376 1.70 14.50 5.43
N ARG A 377 1.74 14.13 4.15
CA ARG A 377 0.65 13.39 3.50
C ARG A 377 0.76 11.90 3.83
N SER A 378 -0.35 11.20 3.72
CA SER A 378 -0.40 9.75 3.83
C SER A 378 -0.91 9.13 2.54
N VAL A 379 -0.34 8.01 2.13
CA VAL A 379 -0.81 7.19 1.01
C VAL A 379 -1.17 5.82 1.56
N ILE A 380 -2.45 5.42 1.49
CA ILE A 380 -2.85 4.07 1.88
C ILE A 380 -2.43 3.10 0.78
N SER A 381 -1.73 2.02 1.16
CA SER A 381 -1.09 1.14 0.19
C SER A 381 -1.46 -0.32 0.35
N HIS A 382 -1.49 -1.01 -0.78
CA HIS A 382 -1.51 -2.46 -0.91
C HIS A 382 -0.12 -3.07 -0.65
N ARG A 383 -0.02 -4.38 -0.89
CA ARG A 383 1.26 -5.11 -1.01
C ARG A 383 1.33 -5.81 -2.37
N SER A 384 2.54 -6.30 -2.74
CA SER A 384 2.72 -7.06 -3.99
C SER A 384 1.94 -8.39 -3.99
N GLY A 385 1.90 -9.11 -2.87
CA GLY A 385 1.05 -10.28 -2.67
C GLY A 385 -0.27 -9.90 -2.01
N GLU A 386 -1.25 -9.52 -2.82
CA GLU A 386 -2.59 -9.11 -2.37
C GLU A 386 -3.59 -10.25 -2.38
N THR A 387 -4.77 -9.95 -1.88
CA THR A 387 -5.93 -10.86 -1.86
C THR A 387 -7.17 -10.11 -2.38
N GLU A 388 -8.32 -10.78 -2.44
CA GLU A 388 -9.60 -10.12 -2.74
C GLU A 388 -10.10 -9.19 -1.63
N ASP A 389 -9.44 -9.15 -0.47
CA ASP A 389 -9.81 -8.27 0.64
C ASP A 389 -9.67 -6.79 0.26
N SER A 390 -10.72 -6.01 0.50
CA SER A 390 -10.80 -4.60 0.13
C SER A 390 -10.66 -3.64 1.33
N PHE A 391 -10.16 -4.10 2.49
CA PHE A 391 -10.10 -3.30 3.72
C PHE A 391 -9.43 -1.93 3.52
N ILE A 392 -8.33 -1.89 2.77
CA ILE A 392 -7.59 -0.63 2.54
C ILE A 392 -8.37 0.40 1.74
N ALA A 393 -9.39 0.02 0.97
CA ALA A 393 -10.27 0.95 0.29
C ALA A 393 -11.14 1.72 1.30
N ASP A 394 -11.75 1.00 2.25
CA ASP A 394 -12.50 1.60 3.36
C ASP A 394 -11.57 2.44 4.25
N LEU A 395 -10.35 1.95 4.53
CA LEU A 395 -9.35 2.67 5.33
C LEU A 395 -8.93 4.00 4.69
N ALA A 396 -8.74 4.04 3.36
CA ALA A 396 -8.37 5.26 2.66
C ALA A 396 -9.43 6.36 2.78
N VAL A 397 -10.72 5.99 2.68
CA VAL A 397 -11.82 6.94 2.87
C VAL A 397 -11.99 7.30 4.35
N ALA A 398 -11.84 6.34 5.25
CA ALA A 398 -11.96 6.53 6.70
C ALA A 398 -10.96 7.55 7.24
N THR A 399 -9.70 7.45 6.80
CA THR A 399 -8.61 8.32 7.25
C THR A 399 -8.60 9.68 6.55
N GLY A 400 -9.30 9.82 5.43
CA GLY A 400 -9.20 11.01 4.58
C GLY A 400 -7.80 11.23 4.01
N ALA A 401 -7.00 10.17 3.86
CA ALA A 401 -5.61 10.23 3.39
C ALA A 401 -5.46 10.91 2.02
N GLY A 402 -6.52 10.90 1.21
CA GLY A 402 -6.57 11.59 -0.08
C GLY A 402 -5.83 10.85 -1.20
N GLN A 403 -5.09 9.78 -0.91
CA GLN A 403 -4.34 8.99 -1.89
C GLN A 403 -4.41 7.49 -1.56
N ILE A 404 -4.44 6.65 -2.61
CA ILE A 404 -4.34 5.19 -2.49
C ILE A 404 -3.44 4.61 -3.57
N LYS A 405 -2.47 3.78 -3.18
CA LYS A 405 -1.61 2.99 -4.05
C LYS A 405 -2.08 1.54 -4.01
N THR A 406 -2.71 1.04 -5.11
CA THR A 406 -3.25 -0.33 -5.09
C THR A 406 -3.17 -1.03 -6.45
N GLY A 407 -2.11 -0.74 -7.21
CA GLY A 407 -1.75 -1.42 -8.46
C GLY A 407 -2.49 -0.89 -9.69
N ALA A 408 -2.37 -1.59 -10.79
CA ALA A 408 -3.01 -1.28 -12.07
C ALA A 408 -4.52 -1.62 -12.06
N PRO A 409 -5.32 -1.11 -13.02
CA PRO A 409 -6.69 -1.54 -13.24
C PRO A 409 -6.75 -2.93 -13.93
N CYS A 410 -5.98 -3.85 -13.40
CA CYS A 410 -5.78 -5.22 -13.88
C CYS A 410 -5.57 -6.15 -12.69
N ARG A 411 -5.91 -7.44 -12.82
CA ARG A 411 -5.94 -8.46 -11.76
C ARG A 411 -7.04 -8.19 -10.71
N SER A 412 -7.79 -9.24 -10.35
CA SER A 412 -8.97 -9.12 -9.47
C SER A 412 -8.62 -8.65 -8.06
N ASP A 413 -7.44 -9.01 -7.56
CA ASP A 413 -6.90 -8.60 -6.27
C ASP A 413 -6.71 -7.08 -6.17
N ARG A 414 -6.38 -6.40 -7.27
CA ARG A 414 -6.28 -4.93 -7.35
C ARG A 414 -7.66 -4.30 -7.55
N ASN A 415 -8.40 -4.80 -8.55
CA ASN A 415 -9.72 -4.28 -8.87
C ASN A 415 -10.72 -4.42 -7.72
N ALA A 416 -10.55 -5.38 -6.80
CA ALA A 416 -11.38 -5.49 -5.60
C ALA A 416 -11.43 -4.19 -4.79
N LYS A 417 -10.26 -3.49 -4.65
CA LYS A 417 -10.15 -2.23 -3.93
C LYS A 417 -10.81 -1.07 -4.71
N TYR A 418 -10.55 -0.97 -6.01
CA TYR A 418 -11.20 0.04 -6.87
C TYR A 418 -12.70 -0.14 -6.93
N ASN A 419 -13.19 -1.38 -7.05
CA ASN A 419 -14.61 -1.68 -7.03
C ASN A 419 -15.27 -1.32 -5.68
N GLN A 420 -14.56 -1.52 -4.56
CA GLN A 420 -15.04 -1.09 -3.25
C GLN A 420 -15.12 0.45 -3.16
N LEU A 421 -14.12 1.15 -3.63
CA LEU A 421 -14.14 2.62 -3.69
C LEU A 421 -15.26 3.14 -4.58
N LEU A 422 -15.55 2.50 -5.73
CA LEU A 422 -16.71 2.86 -6.56
C LEU A 422 -18.04 2.68 -5.80
N ARG A 423 -18.20 1.60 -5.01
CA ARG A 423 -19.39 1.40 -4.16
C ARG A 423 -19.49 2.49 -3.08
N ILE A 424 -18.37 2.85 -2.44
CA ILE A 424 -18.34 3.93 -1.45
C ILE A 424 -18.70 5.27 -2.10
N HIS A 425 -18.13 5.55 -3.28
CA HIS A 425 -18.46 6.77 -4.04
C HIS A 425 -19.96 6.86 -4.38
N GLU A 426 -20.57 5.75 -4.81
CA GLU A 426 -22.02 5.67 -5.05
C GLU A 426 -22.84 5.90 -3.76
N GLN A 427 -22.42 5.30 -2.64
CA GLN A 427 -23.08 5.49 -1.34
C GLN A 427 -23.02 6.93 -0.84
N LEU A 428 -21.90 7.61 -1.04
CA LEU A 428 -21.70 9.02 -0.65
C LEU A 428 -22.46 9.97 -1.58
N GLY A 429 -22.63 9.62 -2.86
CA GLY A 429 -23.32 10.46 -3.84
C GLY A 429 -22.73 11.87 -3.90
N GLY A 430 -23.58 12.88 -3.84
CA GLY A 430 -23.17 14.29 -3.87
C GLY A 430 -22.40 14.80 -2.65
N LEU A 431 -22.19 13.96 -1.62
CA LEU A 431 -21.37 14.29 -0.45
C LEU A 431 -19.91 13.84 -0.62
N SER A 432 -19.62 13.09 -1.68
CA SER A 432 -18.28 12.63 -2.02
C SER A 432 -17.37 13.80 -2.37
N VAL A 433 -16.23 13.90 -1.69
CA VAL A 433 -15.19 14.91 -1.95
C VAL A 433 -14.03 14.23 -2.67
N TYR A 434 -13.65 14.75 -3.83
CA TYR A 434 -12.49 14.28 -4.59
C TYR A 434 -11.66 15.50 -4.99
N GLU A 435 -10.43 15.58 -4.51
CA GLU A 435 -9.57 16.75 -4.67
C GLU A 435 -8.16 16.33 -5.05
N ASN A 436 -7.51 17.15 -5.87
CA ASN A 436 -6.09 16.98 -6.16
C ASN A 436 -5.26 17.12 -4.87
N PRO A 437 -4.50 16.10 -4.45
CA PRO A 437 -3.72 16.15 -3.20
C PRO A 437 -2.53 17.11 -3.27
N PHE A 438 -2.22 17.66 -4.43
CA PHE A 438 -1.09 18.57 -4.65
C PHE A 438 -1.50 20.03 -4.90
N ALA A 439 -2.82 20.33 -4.93
CA ALA A 439 -3.36 21.68 -5.14
C ALA A 439 -3.20 22.56 -3.90
#